data_ff85a2479f87f3f1b4b3bd354020ad84
#
_entry.id   ff85a2479f87f3f1b4b3bd354020ad84
#
_cell.length_a   1.000
_cell.length_b   1.000
_cell.length_c   1.000
_cell.angle_alpha   90.00
_cell.angle_beta   90.00
_cell.angle_gamma   90.00
#
_symmetry.space_group_name_H-M   'P 1'
#
loop_
_entity.id
_entity.type
_entity.pdbx_description
1 polymer ?
#
loop_
_entity_poly.entity_id
_entity_poly.type
_entity_poly.pdbx_seq_one_letter_code
_entity_poly.pdbx_strand_id
1 'polypeptide(L)'
;RLVQAIAAARGNDSQPVTSPTFTLIHEYVGEVDLFHVDAYRMRDSDEFLELGGEEILAAGGICLIEWASRIEDVLPRDVLQVTIAVLGESERQISVSAATKRAAARIEQLRQILDGAGTTSDAGDAE
;
A
#
# COMPACT_ATOMS: atom_id res chain seq x y z
N ARG A 1 7.23 4.83 -6.56
CA ARG A 1 6.64 4.61 -7.85
C ARG A 1 5.32 3.92 -7.79
N LEU A 2 5.20 2.83 -7.02
CA LEU A 2 3.92 2.17 -6.90
C LEU A 2 2.87 3.11 -6.31
N VAL A 3 3.25 3.89 -5.30
CA VAL A 3 2.33 4.83 -4.69
C VAL A 3 1.86 5.85 -5.72
N GLN A 4 2.78 6.35 -6.53
CA GLN A 4 2.43 7.34 -7.54
C GLN A 4 1.51 6.76 -8.60
N ALA A 5 1.74 5.50 -8.97
CA ALA A 5 0.89 4.84 -9.95
C ALA A 5 -0.53 4.65 -9.41
N ILE A 6 -0.65 4.28 -8.14
CA ILE A 6 -1.95 4.10 -7.52
C ILE A 6 -2.65 5.45 -7.40
N ALA A 7 -1.91 6.49 -7.01
CA ALA A 7 -2.49 7.81 -6.86
C ALA A 7 -3.04 8.29 -8.20
N ALA A 8 -2.29 8.11 -9.27
CA ALA A 8 -2.75 8.53 -10.59
C ALA A 8 -3.99 7.75 -11.01
N ALA A 9 -3.99 6.44 -10.77
CA ALA A 9 -5.11 5.60 -11.17
C ALA A 9 -6.39 5.96 -10.42
N ARG A 10 -6.26 6.47 -9.19
CA ARG A 10 -7.43 6.83 -8.38
C ARG A 10 -7.79 8.31 -8.47
N GLY A 11 -7.09 9.08 -9.31
CA GLY A 11 -7.38 10.49 -9.41
C GLY A 11 -6.79 11.31 -8.27
N ASN A 12 -5.84 10.75 -7.53
CA ASN A 12 -5.21 11.46 -6.42
C ASN A 12 -3.81 11.92 -6.79
N ASP A 13 -3.62 12.33 -8.05
CA ASP A 13 -2.26 12.62 -8.51
C ASP A 13 -1.84 14.07 -8.27
N SER A 14 -2.62 14.84 -7.55
CA SER A 14 -2.21 16.19 -7.23
C SER A 14 -1.15 16.17 -6.13
N GLN A 15 -0.62 17.32 -5.81
CA GLN A 15 0.39 17.44 -4.77
C GLN A 15 -0.14 16.89 -3.46
N PRO A 16 0.68 16.16 -2.72
CA PRO A 16 0.23 15.66 -1.43
C PRO A 16 0.00 16.80 -0.45
N VAL A 17 -0.98 16.61 0.41
CA VAL A 17 -1.24 17.56 1.47
C VAL A 17 -0.38 17.13 2.65
N THR A 18 0.66 17.88 2.95
CA THR A 18 1.57 17.48 4.01
C THR A 18 2.10 18.70 4.72
N SER A 19 2.39 18.54 5.99
CA SER A 19 3.03 19.58 6.76
C SER A 19 4.52 19.58 6.45
N PRO A 20 5.16 20.72 6.44
CA PRO A 20 6.60 20.78 6.19
C PRO A 20 7.41 19.96 7.18
N THR A 21 6.89 19.75 8.39
CA THR A 21 7.63 18.98 9.37
C THR A 21 7.32 17.50 9.31
N PHE A 22 6.34 17.08 8.54
CA PHE A 22 5.95 15.68 8.51
C PHE A 22 6.14 15.14 7.13
N THR A 23 7.22 14.43 6.92
CA THR A 23 7.46 13.78 5.65
C THR A 23 7.23 12.29 5.75
N LEU A 24 6.81 11.78 6.92
CA LEU A 24 6.59 10.36 7.11
C LEU A 24 5.22 9.90 6.63
N ILE A 25 4.24 10.79 6.63
CA ILE A 25 2.89 10.47 6.17
C ILE A 25 2.45 11.55 5.19
N HIS A 26 2.09 11.12 3.98
CA HIS A 26 1.59 12.02 2.97
C HIS A 26 0.16 11.67 2.64
N GLU A 27 -0.68 12.69 2.50
CA GLU A 27 -2.08 12.47 2.15
C GLU A 27 -2.33 13.02 0.76
N TYR A 28 -2.93 12.20 -0.09
CA TYR A 28 -3.33 12.59 -1.44
C TYR A 28 -4.84 12.62 -1.46
N VAL A 29 -5.41 13.79 -1.57
CA VAL A 29 -6.86 13.98 -1.49
C VAL A 29 -7.52 13.59 -2.80
N GLY A 30 -8.66 12.97 -2.73
CA GLY A 30 -9.44 12.60 -3.90
C GLY A 30 -10.79 12.10 -3.47
N GLU A 31 -11.50 11.44 -4.39
CA GLU A 31 -12.79 10.87 -4.04
C GLU A 31 -12.63 9.90 -2.88
N VAL A 32 -11.57 9.12 -2.91
CA VAL A 32 -11.16 8.29 -1.79
C VAL A 32 -9.75 8.75 -1.46
N ASP A 33 -9.52 9.16 -0.24
CA ASP A 33 -8.21 9.68 0.13
C ASP A 33 -7.18 8.56 0.16
N LEU A 34 -5.95 8.91 -0.18
CA LEU A 34 -4.85 7.97 -0.21
C LEU A 34 -3.79 8.46 0.77
N PHE A 35 -3.34 7.56 1.65
CA PHE A 35 -2.31 7.90 2.62
C PHE A 35 -1.08 7.05 2.34
N HIS A 36 0.08 7.69 2.27
CA HIS A 36 1.34 6.99 2.07
C HIS A 36 2.17 7.17 3.34
N VAL A 37 2.50 6.06 3.98
CA VAL A 37 3.19 6.06 5.26
C VAL A 37 4.57 5.45 5.06
N ASP A 38 5.60 6.17 5.51
CA ASP A 38 6.98 5.68 5.46
C ASP A 38 7.33 5.17 6.85
N ALA A 39 7.06 3.90 7.11
CA ALA A 39 7.33 3.33 8.42
C ALA A 39 8.81 3.02 8.61
N TYR A 40 9.59 2.99 7.55
CA TYR A 40 11.00 2.68 7.67
C TYR A 40 11.72 3.69 8.56
N ARG A 41 11.34 4.97 8.44
CA ARG A 41 12.00 6.03 9.20
C ARG A 41 11.38 6.30 10.55
N MET A 42 10.34 5.56 10.92
CA MET A 42 9.72 5.71 12.23
C MET A 42 10.54 4.96 13.27
N ARG A 43 10.57 5.51 14.49
CA ARG A 43 11.29 4.85 15.58
C ARG A 43 10.62 3.54 15.96
N ASP A 44 9.31 3.56 16.08
CA ASP A 44 8.55 2.42 16.55
C ASP A 44 7.07 2.63 16.26
N SER A 45 6.26 1.70 16.71
CA SER A 45 4.81 1.79 16.51
C SER A 45 4.20 2.97 17.23
N ASP A 46 4.77 3.37 18.35
CA ASP A 46 4.22 4.50 19.10
C ASP A 46 4.31 5.78 18.27
N GLU A 47 5.38 5.95 17.52
CA GLU A 47 5.50 7.14 16.68
C GLU A 47 4.40 7.17 15.63
N PHE A 48 4.09 6.01 15.05
CA PHE A 48 3.00 5.93 14.08
C PHE A 48 1.69 6.37 14.71
N LEU A 49 1.42 5.91 15.92
CA LEU A 49 0.20 6.28 16.61
C LEU A 49 0.19 7.76 16.97
N GLU A 50 1.33 8.31 17.38
CA GLU A 50 1.44 9.72 17.71
C GLU A 50 1.16 10.61 16.50
N LEU A 51 1.47 10.13 15.31
CA LEU A 51 1.26 10.89 14.10
C LEU A 51 -0.17 10.73 13.55
N GLY A 52 -1.03 10.07 14.28
CA GLY A 52 -2.41 9.92 13.84
C GLY A 52 -2.68 8.64 13.09
N GLY A 53 -1.85 7.62 13.31
CA GLY A 53 -1.99 6.38 12.56
C GLY A 53 -3.35 5.71 12.72
N GLU A 54 -3.91 5.75 13.93
CA GLU A 54 -5.21 5.12 14.15
C GLU A 54 -6.29 5.79 13.32
N GLU A 55 -6.27 7.11 13.28
CA GLU A 55 -7.26 7.84 12.51
C GLU A 55 -7.12 7.56 11.02
N ILE A 56 -5.87 7.43 10.55
CA ILE A 56 -5.61 7.14 9.16
C ILE A 56 -6.15 5.77 8.79
N LEU A 57 -5.92 4.78 9.64
CA LEU A 57 -6.40 3.43 9.37
C LEU A 57 -7.92 3.36 9.38
N ALA A 58 -8.57 4.22 10.16
CA ALA A 58 -10.01 4.22 10.28
C ALA A 58 -10.70 5.14 9.29
N ALA A 59 -9.95 5.87 8.50
CA ALA A 59 -10.53 6.93 7.67
C ALA A 59 -11.33 6.43 6.47
N GLY A 60 -11.19 5.17 6.13
CA GLY A 60 -11.94 4.63 4.99
C GLY A 60 -11.28 4.84 3.65
N GLY A 61 -10.10 5.39 3.63
CA GLY A 61 -9.35 5.57 2.38
C GLY A 61 -8.42 4.40 2.11
N ILE A 62 -7.46 4.63 1.26
CA ILE A 62 -6.44 3.65 0.94
C ILE A 62 -5.17 4.03 1.67
N CYS A 63 -4.60 3.09 2.41
CA CYS A 63 -3.39 3.35 3.17
C CYS A 63 -2.28 2.46 2.64
N LEU A 64 -1.21 3.08 2.15
CA LEU A 64 -0.05 2.36 1.63
C LEU A 64 1.10 2.57 2.58
N ILE A 65 1.57 1.49 3.17
CA ILE A 65 2.60 1.58 4.21
C ILE A 65 3.85 0.86 3.73
N GLU A 66 4.95 1.62 3.62
CA GLU A 66 6.23 1.04 3.25
C GLU A 66 6.94 0.56 4.51
N TRP A 67 7.53 -0.62 4.44
CA TRP A 67 8.24 -1.24 5.54
C TRP A 67 7.31 -1.45 6.73
N ALA A 68 6.12 -1.95 6.44
CA ALA A 68 5.07 -2.12 7.44
C ALA A 68 5.48 -3.04 8.58
N SER A 69 6.46 -3.89 8.36
CA SER A 69 6.91 -4.79 9.42
C SER A 69 7.43 -4.04 10.64
N ARG A 70 7.83 -2.79 10.45
CA ARG A 70 8.34 -2.01 11.59
C ARG A 70 7.24 -1.59 12.56
N ILE A 71 5.99 -1.59 12.10
CA ILE A 71 4.86 -1.20 12.94
C ILE A 71 3.75 -2.25 12.88
N GLU A 72 4.15 -3.49 12.65
CA GLU A 72 3.19 -4.56 12.42
C GLU A 72 2.24 -4.77 13.59
N ASP A 73 2.70 -4.54 14.79
CA ASP A 73 1.89 -4.79 15.97
C ASP A 73 0.69 -3.86 16.11
N VAL A 74 0.66 -2.76 15.39
CA VAL A 74 -0.48 -1.84 15.47
C VAL A 74 -1.30 -1.84 14.18
N LEU A 75 -0.99 -2.71 13.24
CA LEU A 75 -1.71 -2.78 11.99
C LEU A 75 -2.78 -3.86 12.05
N PRO A 76 -3.89 -3.68 11.34
CA PRO A 76 -4.91 -4.73 11.30
C PRO A 76 -4.37 -5.93 10.53
N ARG A 77 -4.98 -7.08 10.76
CA ARG A 77 -4.58 -8.28 10.03
C ARG A 77 -5.20 -8.34 8.64
N ASP A 78 -6.24 -7.58 8.42
CA ASP A 78 -7.00 -7.62 7.17
C ASP A 78 -6.36 -6.68 6.16
N VAL A 79 -5.15 -7.00 5.75
CA VAL A 79 -4.38 -6.15 4.83
C VAL A 79 -3.81 -6.99 3.71
N LEU A 80 -3.49 -6.33 2.62
CA LEU A 80 -2.74 -6.96 1.54
C LEU A 80 -1.27 -6.66 1.78
N GLN A 81 -0.46 -7.71 1.74
CA GLN A 81 0.96 -7.55 1.92
C GLN A 81 1.62 -7.67 0.55
N VAL A 82 2.37 -6.64 0.18
CA VAL A 82 3.01 -6.60 -1.12
C VAL A 82 4.51 -6.66 -0.92
N THR A 83 5.14 -7.60 -1.60
CA THR A 83 6.59 -7.74 -1.54
C THR A 83 7.14 -7.48 -2.94
N ILE A 84 8.14 -6.62 -3.02
CA ILE A 84 8.75 -6.29 -4.30
C ILE A 84 10.20 -6.71 -4.25
N ALA A 85 10.57 -7.61 -5.14
CA ALA A 85 11.95 -8.12 -5.22
C ALA A 85 12.60 -7.58 -6.47
N VAL A 86 13.85 -7.20 -6.36
CA VAL A 86 14.63 -6.73 -7.50
C VAL A 86 15.26 -7.95 -8.15
N LEU A 87 14.91 -8.21 -9.39
CA LEU A 87 15.47 -9.34 -10.11
C LEU A 87 16.58 -8.93 -11.08
N GLY A 88 16.65 -7.66 -11.41
CA GLY A 88 17.67 -7.16 -12.33
C GLY A 88 17.52 -5.66 -12.46
N GLU A 89 18.24 -5.06 -13.38
CA GLU A 89 18.20 -3.61 -13.51
C GLU A 89 16.81 -3.10 -13.85
N SER A 90 16.08 -3.82 -14.66
CA SER A 90 14.77 -3.38 -15.09
C SER A 90 13.67 -4.39 -14.80
N GLU A 91 13.93 -5.33 -13.91
CA GLU A 91 12.94 -6.35 -13.60
C GLU A 91 12.63 -6.37 -12.12
N ARG A 92 11.35 -6.47 -11.81
CA ARG A 92 10.89 -6.57 -10.43
C ARG A 92 9.87 -7.68 -10.35
N GLN A 93 9.86 -8.37 -9.22
CA GLN A 93 8.84 -9.37 -8.98
C GLN A 93 7.96 -8.85 -7.85
N ILE A 94 6.66 -8.82 -8.08
CA ILE A 94 5.72 -8.32 -7.08
C ILE A 94 4.87 -9.49 -6.63
N SER A 95 4.89 -9.74 -5.33
CA SER A 95 4.11 -10.82 -4.73
C SER A 95 3.09 -10.20 -3.79
N VAL A 96 1.86 -10.68 -3.84
CA VAL A 96 0.79 -10.16 -2.99
C VAL A 96 0.24 -11.32 -2.18
N SER A 97 0.14 -11.13 -0.88
CA SER A 97 -0.37 -12.16 0.00
C SER A 97 -1.33 -11.56 1.00
N ALA A 98 -2.09 -12.42 1.67
CA ALA A 98 -3.09 -12.00 2.63
C ALA A 98 -3.21 -13.04 3.73
N ALA A 99 -3.44 -12.58 4.96
CA ALA A 99 -3.57 -13.47 6.09
C ALA A 99 -5.01 -13.78 6.44
N THR A 100 -5.97 -13.07 5.87
CA THR A 100 -7.38 -13.27 6.18
C THR A 100 -8.14 -13.63 4.92
N LYS A 101 -9.30 -14.25 5.09
CA LYS A 101 -10.14 -14.60 3.95
C LYS A 101 -10.62 -13.35 3.23
N ARG A 102 -10.90 -12.30 3.97
CA ARG A 102 -11.40 -11.08 3.37
C ARG A 102 -10.33 -10.45 2.47
N ALA A 103 -9.11 -10.39 2.97
CA ALA A 103 -8.03 -9.85 2.17
C ALA A 103 -7.70 -10.77 0.99
N ALA A 104 -7.78 -12.07 1.20
CA ALA A 104 -7.51 -13.02 0.12
C ALA A 104 -8.52 -12.89 -1.02
N ALA A 105 -9.76 -12.52 -0.70
CA ALA A 105 -10.77 -12.31 -1.73
C ALA A 105 -10.37 -11.16 -2.65
N ARG A 106 -9.66 -10.15 -2.12
CA ARG A 106 -9.19 -9.05 -2.94
C ARG A 106 -8.13 -9.50 -3.91
N ILE A 107 -7.29 -10.44 -3.48
CA ILE A 107 -6.28 -10.99 -4.38
C ILE A 107 -6.95 -11.75 -5.52
N GLU A 108 -8.02 -12.48 -5.21
CA GLU A 108 -8.73 -13.21 -6.24
C GLU A 108 -9.36 -12.24 -7.25
N GLN A 109 -9.91 -11.15 -6.77
CA GLN A 109 -10.46 -10.14 -7.67
C GLN A 109 -9.37 -9.57 -8.58
N LEU A 110 -8.20 -9.30 -8.01
CA LEU A 110 -7.10 -8.78 -8.81
C LEU A 110 -6.68 -9.80 -9.87
N ARG A 111 -6.63 -11.08 -9.49
CA ARG A 111 -6.24 -12.13 -10.43
C ARG A 111 -7.22 -12.15 -11.61
N GLN A 112 -8.51 -12.02 -11.33
CA GLN A 112 -9.51 -12.03 -12.38
C GLN A 112 -9.35 -10.83 -13.31
N ILE A 113 -9.02 -9.68 -12.76
CA ILE A 113 -8.82 -8.49 -13.57
C ILE A 113 -7.62 -8.67 -14.49
N LEU A 114 -6.54 -9.22 -13.98
CA LEU A 114 -5.35 -9.42 -14.79
C LEU A 114 -5.59 -10.46 -15.89
N ASP A 115 -6.31 -11.52 -15.56
CA ASP A 115 -6.61 -12.53 -16.57
C ASP A 115 -7.54 -11.96 -17.63
N GLY A 116 -8.52 -11.18 -17.21
CA GLY A 116 -9.44 -10.55 -18.16
C GLY A 116 -8.77 -9.52 -19.04
N ALA A 117 -7.67 -8.95 -18.58
CA ALA A 117 -6.92 -8.00 -19.39
C ALA A 117 -6.03 -8.71 -20.42
N GLY A 118 -5.98 -10.00 -20.37
CA GLY A 118 -5.22 -10.73 -21.36
C GLY A 118 -3.73 -10.66 -21.18
N THR A 119 -3.26 -10.34 -20.11
CA THR A 119 -1.92 -10.21 -19.97
C THR A 119 -1.42 -11.48 -19.64
N THR A 120 -0.46 -11.85 -20.03
CA THR A 120 -0.05 -12.94 -19.87
C THR A 120 0.35 -13.39 -18.82
N SER A 121 0.28 -14.01 -18.55
CA SER A 121 0.58 -14.68 -18.08
C SER A 121 1.34 -14.99 -17.07
N ASP A 122 2.14 -15.42 -17.16
CA ASP A 122 2.94 -15.79 -16.30
C ASP A 122 2.88 -15.14 -15.10
N ALA A 123 2.41 -14.27 -15.10
CA ALA A 123 2.34 -13.58 -13.98
C ALA A 123 1.88 -14.39 -12.91
N GLY A 124 1.14 -15.11 -13.16
CA GLY A 124 0.43 -15.73 -12.16
C GLY A 124 1.26 -16.25 -11.16
N ASP A 125 2.20 -16.60 -11.56
CA ASP A 125 2.84 -17.23 -10.70
C ASP A 125 3.28 -16.59 -9.61
N ALA A 126 3.14 -15.66 -9.52
CA ALA A 126 3.58 -15.04 -8.50
C ALA A 126 2.96 -15.59 -7.34
N GLU A 127 2.90 -16.16 -6.94
CA GLU A 127 2.25 -16.55 -5.93
C GLU A 127 2.68 -16.53 -4.96
#